data_017ed0a4feec9c751f38d6879757abd2
#
_entry.id   017ed0a4feec9c751f38d6879757abd2
#
_cell.length_a   1.000
_cell.length_b   1.000
_cell.length_c   1.000
_cell.angle_alpha   90.00
_cell.angle_beta   90.00
_cell.angle_gamma   90.00
#
_symmetry.space_group_name_H-M   'P 1'
#
loop_
_entity.id
_entity.type
_entity.pdbx_description
1 polymer ?
#
loop_
_entity_poly.entity_id
_entity_poly.type
_entity_poly.pdbx_seq_one_letter_code
_entity_poly.pdbx_strand_id
1 'polypeptide(L)'
;WSVVFLAIISVLYISSGFLTYYAHKANDQPAYDMTRQWHIFWGPPMIVISLFVFLSLRIQNSDHFRTAIFNYWWMFAISFIFFIIAGLLTIFKKKHGLAFIMVILQMLFAFFGYGMSKLPYLLYPFIKITDSHVNPEMGLSLVIVFVLGLLLLIPSLILLLRLFVFDKAYVEGKK
;
A
#
# COMPACT_ATOMS: atom_id res chain seq x y z
N TRP A 1 -3.93 18.00 1.32
CA TRP A 1 -5.20 17.24 1.21
C TRP A 1 -5.11 16.10 0.18
N SER A 2 -4.44 16.27 -0.97
CA SER A 2 -4.31 15.24 -2.02
C SER A 2 -3.73 13.91 -1.51
N VAL A 3 -2.74 13.95 -0.62
CA VAL A 3 -2.13 12.76 -0.02
C VAL A 3 -3.12 12.02 0.89
N VAL A 4 -3.96 12.76 1.63
CA VAL A 4 -4.99 12.16 2.49
C VAL A 4 -6.04 11.44 1.64
N PHE A 5 -6.50 12.06 0.56
CA PHE A 5 -7.42 11.42 -0.38
C PHE A 5 -6.81 10.18 -1.04
N LEU A 6 -5.52 10.25 -1.42
CA LEU A 6 -4.81 9.08 -1.95
C LEU A 6 -4.77 7.95 -0.92
N ALA A 7 -4.49 8.25 0.34
CA ALA A 7 -4.46 7.23 1.40
C ALA A 7 -5.83 6.53 1.56
N ILE A 8 -6.94 7.30 1.59
CA ILE A 8 -8.28 6.75 1.72
C ILE A 8 -8.60 5.83 0.52
N ILE A 9 -8.36 6.30 -0.71
CA ILE A 9 -8.64 5.51 -1.92
C ILE A 9 -7.74 4.28 -1.99
N SER A 10 -6.48 4.38 -1.54
CA SER A 10 -5.56 3.25 -1.48
C SER A 10 -6.07 2.15 -0.54
N VAL A 11 -6.61 2.53 0.63
CA VAL A 11 -7.23 1.57 1.56
C VAL A 11 -8.44 0.89 0.92
N LEU A 12 -9.31 1.64 0.26
CA LEU A 12 -10.49 1.08 -0.43
C LEU A 12 -10.07 0.14 -1.58
N TYR A 13 -9.04 0.51 -2.34
CA TYR A 13 -8.52 -0.31 -3.43
C TYR A 13 -7.90 -1.62 -2.92
N ILE A 14 -7.06 -1.58 -1.88
CA ILE A 14 -6.45 -2.78 -1.27
C ILE A 14 -7.53 -3.66 -0.65
N SER A 15 -8.44 -3.08 0.12
CA SER A 15 -9.51 -3.83 0.80
C SER A 15 -10.43 -4.53 -0.18
N SER A 16 -10.83 -3.84 -1.27
CA SER A 16 -11.65 -4.46 -2.32
C SER A 16 -10.92 -5.60 -3.05
N GLY A 17 -9.61 -5.45 -3.30
CA GLY A 17 -8.77 -6.50 -3.87
C GLY A 17 -8.65 -7.73 -2.96
N PHE A 18 -8.46 -7.50 -1.67
CA PHE A 18 -8.46 -8.56 -0.65
C PHE A 18 -9.79 -9.29 -0.58
N LEU A 19 -10.90 -8.55 -0.50
CA LEU A 19 -12.25 -9.12 -0.45
C LEU A 19 -12.58 -9.93 -1.72
N THR A 20 -12.15 -9.45 -2.89
CA THR A 20 -12.31 -10.19 -4.16
C THR A 20 -11.57 -11.53 -4.13
N TYR A 21 -10.33 -11.52 -3.64
CA TYR A 21 -9.55 -12.75 -3.47
C TYR A 21 -10.21 -13.71 -2.47
N TYR A 22 -10.68 -13.18 -1.33
CA TYR A 22 -11.33 -13.97 -0.28
C TYR A 22 -12.65 -14.58 -0.73
N ALA A 23 -13.53 -13.79 -1.37
CA ALA A 23 -14.80 -14.26 -1.90
C ALA A 23 -14.61 -15.36 -2.96
N HIS A 24 -13.60 -15.19 -3.84
CA HIS A 24 -13.24 -16.26 -4.79
C HIS A 24 -12.80 -17.53 -4.08
N LYS A 25 -11.98 -17.43 -3.05
CA LYS A 25 -11.51 -18.59 -2.27
C LYS A 25 -12.63 -19.28 -1.50
N ALA A 26 -13.62 -18.50 -1.03
CA ALA A 26 -14.80 -19.00 -0.34
C ALA A 26 -15.85 -19.63 -1.28
N ASN A 27 -15.66 -19.55 -2.60
CA ASN A 27 -16.62 -19.93 -3.63
C ASN A 27 -17.97 -19.20 -3.53
N ASP A 28 -17.96 -17.97 -3.01
CA ASP A 28 -19.11 -17.09 -2.92
C ASP A 28 -19.19 -16.20 -4.17
N GLN A 29 -19.89 -16.65 -5.20
CA GLN A 29 -19.99 -15.97 -6.47
C GLN A 29 -20.66 -14.58 -6.37
N PRO A 30 -21.78 -14.39 -5.65
CA PRO A 30 -22.39 -13.06 -5.47
C PRO A 30 -21.43 -12.06 -4.83
N ALA A 31 -20.76 -12.44 -3.73
CA ALA A 31 -19.77 -11.59 -3.07
C ALA A 31 -18.56 -11.29 -3.97
N TYR A 32 -18.09 -12.30 -4.74
CA TYR A 32 -17.00 -12.14 -5.68
C TYR A 32 -17.32 -11.13 -6.78
N ASP A 33 -18.47 -11.23 -7.43
CA ASP A 33 -18.83 -10.32 -8.53
C ASP A 33 -19.01 -8.89 -8.02
N MET A 34 -19.60 -8.71 -6.84
CA MET A 34 -19.76 -7.41 -6.20
C MET A 34 -18.40 -6.79 -5.84
N THR A 35 -17.55 -7.50 -5.10
CA THR A 35 -16.24 -6.97 -4.64
C THR A 35 -15.29 -6.73 -5.81
N ARG A 36 -15.34 -7.56 -6.86
CA ARG A 36 -14.57 -7.37 -8.08
C ARG A 36 -14.97 -6.08 -8.82
N GLN A 37 -16.27 -5.78 -8.92
CA GLN A 37 -16.73 -4.52 -9.52
C GLN A 37 -16.23 -3.32 -8.72
N TRP A 38 -16.28 -3.39 -7.39
CA TRP A 38 -15.73 -2.35 -6.52
C TRP A 38 -14.22 -2.17 -6.72
N HIS A 39 -13.47 -3.26 -6.82
CA HIS A 39 -12.03 -3.17 -7.07
C HIS A 39 -11.70 -2.51 -8.40
N ILE A 40 -12.41 -2.86 -9.47
CA ILE A 40 -12.25 -2.22 -10.78
C ILE A 40 -12.66 -0.75 -10.73
N PHE A 41 -13.75 -0.42 -10.02
CA PHE A 41 -14.22 0.94 -9.87
C PHE A 41 -13.22 1.87 -9.18
N TRP A 42 -12.50 1.40 -8.16
CA TRP A 42 -11.51 2.19 -7.43
C TRP A 42 -10.18 2.37 -8.18
N GLY A 43 -9.92 1.59 -9.21
CA GLY A 43 -8.72 1.69 -10.02
C GLY A 43 -8.52 3.06 -10.68
N PRO A 44 -9.44 3.56 -11.53
CA PRO A 44 -9.32 4.87 -12.17
C PRO A 44 -9.19 6.04 -11.20
N PRO A 45 -10.01 6.18 -10.14
CA PRO A 45 -9.82 7.22 -9.12
C PRO A 45 -8.42 7.21 -8.51
N MET A 46 -7.83 6.04 -8.28
CA MET A 46 -6.50 5.92 -7.73
C MET A 46 -5.43 6.53 -8.65
N ILE A 47 -5.52 6.30 -9.96
CA ILE A 47 -4.62 6.93 -10.95
C ILE A 47 -4.79 8.46 -10.92
N VAL A 48 -6.03 8.93 -11.00
CA VAL A 48 -6.32 10.37 -11.05
C VAL A 48 -5.75 11.07 -9.81
N ILE A 49 -6.01 10.53 -8.61
CA ILE A 49 -5.52 11.15 -7.37
C ILE A 49 -4.00 11.04 -7.24
N SER A 50 -3.37 9.96 -7.69
CA SER A 50 -1.90 9.87 -7.70
C SER A 50 -1.27 10.95 -8.60
N LEU A 51 -1.87 11.25 -9.76
CA LEU A 51 -1.45 12.37 -10.60
C LEU A 51 -1.62 13.74 -9.89
N PHE A 52 -2.73 13.94 -9.18
CA PHE A 52 -2.92 15.15 -8.37
C PHE A 52 -1.88 15.27 -7.26
N VAL A 53 -1.45 14.19 -6.64
CA VAL A 53 -0.36 14.20 -5.65
C VAL A 53 0.94 14.67 -6.31
N PHE A 54 1.30 14.14 -7.48
CA PHE A 54 2.49 14.59 -8.21
C PHE A 54 2.43 16.06 -8.63
N LEU A 55 1.27 16.54 -9.10
CA LEU A 55 1.06 17.94 -9.43
C LEU A 55 1.18 18.84 -8.18
N SER A 56 0.59 18.42 -7.07
CA SER A 56 0.69 19.13 -5.79
C SER A 56 2.14 19.20 -5.29
N LEU A 57 2.92 18.13 -5.44
CA LEU A 57 4.34 18.12 -5.09
C LEU A 57 5.14 19.11 -5.94
N ARG A 58 4.86 19.19 -7.24
CA ARG A 58 5.52 20.15 -8.13
C ARG A 58 5.31 21.58 -7.69
N ILE A 59 4.12 21.91 -7.18
CA ILE A 59 3.75 23.27 -6.77
C ILE A 59 4.27 23.59 -5.37
N GLN A 60 4.15 22.66 -4.43
CA GLN A 60 4.40 22.90 -3.01
C GLN A 60 5.84 22.54 -2.59
N ASN A 61 6.44 21.54 -3.23
CA ASN A 61 7.76 21.02 -2.90
C ASN A 61 8.47 20.54 -4.17
N SER A 62 9.04 21.49 -4.91
CA SER A 62 9.73 21.22 -6.17
C SER A 62 10.93 20.29 -6.02
N ASP A 63 11.65 20.34 -4.88
CA ASP A 63 12.81 19.48 -4.63
C ASP A 63 12.38 18.02 -4.44
N HIS A 64 11.31 17.78 -3.67
CA HIS A 64 10.74 16.44 -3.52
C HIS A 64 10.25 15.89 -4.87
N PHE A 65 9.54 16.70 -5.65
CA PHE A 65 9.07 16.35 -6.99
C PHE A 65 10.25 15.98 -7.90
N ARG A 66 11.30 16.81 -7.91
CA ARG A 66 12.50 16.59 -8.72
C ARG A 66 13.21 15.31 -8.31
N THR A 67 13.40 15.07 -7.02
CA THR A 67 14.01 13.84 -6.50
C THR A 67 13.16 12.62 -6.84
N ALA A 68 11.83 12.69 -6.74
CA ALA A 68 10.94 11.60 -7.10
C ALA A 68 11.07 11.22 -8.58
N ILE A 69 11.11 12.23 -9.49
CA ILE A 69 11.14 11.97 -10.94
C ILE A 69 12.54 11.63 -11.45
N PHE A 70 13.61 12.24 -10.94
CA PHE A 70 14.96 11.99 -11.48
C PHE A 70 15.67 10.83 -10.80
N ASN A 71 15.50 10.65 -9.49
CA ASN A 71 16.25 9.63 -8.76
C ASN A 71 15.43 8.34 -8.51
N TYR A 72 14.11 8.48 -8.29
CA TYR A 72 13.26 7.36 -7.87
C TYR A 72 12.12 7.03 -8.84
N TRP A 73 12.15 7.58 -10.07
CA TRP A 73 11.12 7.34 -11.09
C TRP A 73 10.86 5.85 -11.36
N TRP A 74 11.90 5.04 -11.29
CA TRP A 74 11.83 3.60 -11.53
C TRP A 74 10.92 2.87 -10.52
N MET A 75 10.87 3.33 -9.25
CA MET A 75 9.96 2.77 -8.26
C MET A 75 8.50 3.03 -8.63
N PHE A 76 8.19 4.25 -9.07
CA PHE A 76 6.84 4.59 -9.54
C PHE A 76 6.48 3.87 -10.84
N ALA A 77 7.44 3.69 -11.75
CA ALA A 77 7.24 2.92 -12.98
C ALA A 77 6.94 1.45 -12.68
N ILE A 78 7.70 0.81 -11.80
CA ILE A 78 7.45 -0.58 -11.35
C ILE A 78 6.09 -0.68 -10.66
N SER A 79 5.76 0.25 -9.76
CA SER A 79 4.44 0.32 -9.13
C SER A 79 3.32 0.39 -10.17
N PHE A 80 3.47 1.23 -11.18
CA PHE A 80 2.48 1.35 -12.26
C PHE A 80 2.35 0.09 -13.11
N ILE A 81 3.45 -0.61 -13.38
CA ILE A 81 3.43 -1.91 -14.07
C ILE A 81 2.64 -2.93 -13.25
N PHE A 82 2.90 -3.04 -11.94
CA PHE A 82 2.14 -3.93 -11.07
C PHE A 82 0.66 -3.55 -10.99
N PHE A 83 0.32 -2.26 -11.00
CA PHE A 83 -1.06 -1.80 -11.07
C PHE A 83 -1.76 -2.29 -12.35
N ILE A 84 -1.12 -2.15 -13.51
CA ILE A 84 -1.66 -2.63 -14.78
C ILE A 84 -1.86 -4.15 -14.74
N ILE A 85 -0.85 -4.90 -14.29
CA ILE A 85 -0.93 -6.36 -14.19
C ILE A 85 -2.07 -6.79 -13.25
N ALA A 86 -2.19 -6.17 -12.08
CA ALA A 86 -3.26 -6.44 -11.13
C ALA A 86 -4.64 -6.18 -11.75
N GLY A 87 -4.82 -5.04 -12.41
CA GLY A 87 -6.05 -4.67 -13.10
C GLY A 87 -6.43 -5.67 -14.20
N LEU A 88 -5.47 -6.02 -15.06
CA LEU A 88 -5.68 -6.99 -16.13
C LEU A 88 -6.07 -8.38 -15.59
N LEU A 89 -5.37 -8.87 -14.57
CA LEU A 89 -5.68 -10.15 -13.95
C LEU A 89 -7.08 -10.16 -13.32
N THR A 90 -7.50 -9.05 -12.70
CA THR A 90 -8.83 -8.88 -12.12
C THR A 90 -9.91 -8.79 -13.21
N ILE A 91 -9.68 -8.04 -14.30
CA ILE A 91 -10.62 -7.91 -15.41
C ILE A 91 -10.81 -9.24 -16.12
N PHE A 92 -9.73 -9.96 -16.42
CA PHE A 92 -9.80 -11.24 -17.12
C PHE A 92 -10.15 -12.43 -16.22
N LYS A 93 -10.45 -12.21 -14.95
CA LYS A 93 -10.82 -13.25 -13.96
C LYS A 93 -9.76 -14.38 -13.85
N LYS A 94 -8.48 -14.03 -13.99
CA LYS A 94 -7.36 -14.99 -13.94
C LYS A 94 -6.52 -14.81 -12.69
N LYS A 95 -6.10 -15.93 -12.10
CA LYS A 95 -5.09 -15.97 -11.00
C LYS A 95 -5.32 -14.92 -9.90
N HIS A 96 -6.48 -14.94 -9.26
CA HIS A 96 -6.89 -13.95 -8.25
C HIS A 96 -5.89 -13.74 -7.12
N GLY A 97 -5.21 -14.80 -6.68
CA GLY A 97 -4.13 -14.68 -5.67
C GLY A 97 -2.95 -13.85 -6.18
N LEU A 98 -2.56 -14.06 -7.45
CA LEU A 98 -1.50 -13.27 -8.07
C LEU A 98 -1.92 -11.81 -8.24
N ALA A 99 -3.18 -11.55 -8.63
CA ALA A 99 -3.71 -10.20 -8.74
C ALA A 99 -3.57 -9.44 -7.41
N PHE A 100 -3.95 -10.07 -6.30
CA PHE A 100 -3.82 -9.46 -4.97
C PHE A 100 -2.36 -9.22 -4.56
N ILE A 101 -1.44 -10.16 -4.85
CA ILE A 101 0.00 -9.96 -4.63
C ILE A 101 0.52 -8.76 -5.44
N MET A 102 0.09 -8.59 -6.69
CA MET A 102 0.46 -7.43 -7.51
C MET A 102 -0.04 -6.11 -6.91
N VAL A 103 -1.25 -6.09 -6.31
CA VAL A 103 -1.75 -4.91 -5.57
C VAL A 103 -0.85 -4.58 -4.39
N ILE A 104 -0.42 -5.57 -3.62
CA ILE A 104 0.49 -5.36 -2.48
C ILE A 104 1.85 -4.81 -2.96
N LEU A 105 2.44 -5.42 -3.98
CA LEU A 105 3.72 -5.00 -4.54
C LEU A 105 3.65 -3.58 -5.11
N GLN A 106 2.57 -3.26 -5.82
CA GLN A 106 2.31 -1.91 -6.32
C GLN A 106 2.35 -0.87 -5.19
N MET A 107 1.62 -1.13 -4.10
CA MET A 107 1.57 -0.22 -2.95
C MET A 107 2.94 -0.09 -2.27
N LEU A 108 3.64 -1.19 -2.11
CA LEU A 108 4.97 -1.20 -1.53
C LEU A 108 5.94 -0.31 -2.33
N PHE A 109 6.01 -0.48 -3.64
CA PHE A 109 6.89 0.34 -4.49
C PHE A 109 6.47 1.81 -4.53
N ALA A 110 5.17 2.12 -4.57
CA ALA A 110 4.68 3.49 -4.50
C ALA A 110 5.03 4.16 -3.17
N PHE A 111 4.81 3.46 -2.05
CA PHE A 111 5.09 3.96 -0.71
C PHE A 111 6.59 4.21 -0.48
N PHE A 112 7.44 3.24 -0.82
CA PHE A 112 8.89 3.42 -0.70
C PHE A 112 9.42 4.48 -1.65
N GLY A 113 8.93 4.55 -2.88
CA GLY A 113 9.29 5.59 -3.84
C GLY A 113 8.98 6.99 -3.32
N TYR A 114 7.79 7.18 -2.75
CA TYR A 114 7.40 8.44 -2.13
C TYR A 114 8.24 8.76 -0.89
N GLY A 115 8.46 7.78 0.00
CA GLY A 115 9.24 7.97 1.22
C GLY A 115 10.70 8.30 0.95
N MET A 116 11.35 7.55 0.06
CA MET A 116 12.74 7.77 -0.31
C MET A 116 12.95 9.10 -1.03
N SER A 117 12.01 9.52 -1.85
CA SER A 117 12.08 10.80 -2.56
C SER A 117 11.92 12.02 -1.65
N LYS A 118 11.36 11.83 -0.44
CA LYS A 118 11.21 12.90 0.57
C LYS A 118 12.52 13.21 1.29
N LEU A 119 13.48 12.27 1.32
CA LEU A 119 14.75 12.48 1.96
C LEU A 119 15.55 13.62 1.31
N PRO A 120 16.33 14.43 2.06
CA PRO A 120 16.62 14.31 3.50
C PRO A 120 15.64 15.05 4.42
N TYR A 121 14.55 15.61 3.92
CA TYR A 121 13.64 16.45 4.71
C TYR A 121 12.60 15.61 5.45
N LEU A 122 12.47 15.86 6.75
CA LEU A 122 11.34 15.39 7.54
C LEU A 122 10.12 16.32 7.31
N LEU A 123 10.37 17.63 7.34
CA LEU A 123 9.39 18.69 7.05
C LEU A 123 10.04 19.74 6.15
N TYR A 124 9.70 19.76 4.89
CA TYR A 124 10.25 20.71 3.92
C TYR A 124 9.68 22.14 4.13
N PRO A 125 10.51 23.19 4.02
CA PRO A 125 11.97 23.20 3.92
C PRO A 125 12.66 23.28 5.29
N PHE A 126 11.93 23.16 6.39
CA PHE A 126 12.33 23.59 7.74
C PHE A 126 13.20 22.59 8.49
N ILE A 127 12.90 21.27 8.39
CA ILE A 127 13.57 20.27 9.23
C ILE A 127 14.13 19.16 8.35
N LYS A 128 15.45 18.98 8.38
CA LYS A 128 16.13 17.81 7.83
C LYS A 128 16.29 16.74 8.93
N ILE A 129 16.39 15.50 8.53
CA ILE A 129 16.63 14.36 9.45
C ILE A 129 17.98 14.54 10.18
N THR A 130 18.95 15.18 9.50
CA THR A 130 20.30 15.44 10.05
C THR A 130 20.35 16.60 11.04
N ASP A 131 19.37 17.50 11.03
CA ASP A 131 19.38 18.72 11.85
C ASP A 131 18.81 18.48 13.26
N SER A 132 18.14 17.35 13.47
CA SER A 132 17.67 16.97 14.79
C SER A 132 18.84 16.37 15.57
N HIS A 133 19.35 17.11 16.57
CA HIS A 133 20.28 16.59 17.57
C HIS A 133 19.57 15.57 18.47
N VAL A 134 19.14 14.45 17.89
CA VAL A 134 18.61 13.33 18.67
C VAL A 134 19.79 12.68 19.35
N ASN A 135 19.73 12.55 20.69
CA ASN A 135 20.71 11.76 21.41
C ASN A 135 20.80 10.37 20.72
N PRO A 136 22.01 9.93 20.28
CA PRO A 136 22.19 8.65 19.60
C PRO A 136 21.59 7.45 20.37
N GLU A 137 21.65 7.50 21.70
CA GLU A 137 21.06 6.46 22.57
C GLU A 137 19.52 6.41 22.47
N MET A 138 18.87 7.57 22.34
CA MET A 138 17.43 7.65 22.13
C MET A 138 17.03 7.11 20.74
N GLY A 139 17.81 7.42 19.72
CA GLY A 139 17.60 6.89 18.36
C GLY A 139 17.73 5.37 18.34
N LEU A 140 18.76 4.82 18.98
CA LEU A 140 18.97 3.37 19.09
C LEU A 140 17.81 2.70 19.85
N SER A 141 17.39 3.27 20.97
CA SER A 141 16.25 2.76 21.76
C SER A 141 14.96 2.70 20.97
N LEU A 142 14.66 3.73 20.15
CA LEU A 142 13.48 3.75 19.26
C LEU A 142 13.55 2.65 18.21
N VAL A 143 14.71 2.43 17.60
CA VAL A 143 14.90 1.35 16.60
C VAL A 143 14.70 -0.02 17.26
N ILE A 144 15.27 -0.25 18.45
CA ILE A 144 15.11 -1.52 19.17
C ILE A 144 13.64 -1.77 19.49
N VAL A 145 12.92 -0.78 20.04
CA VAL A 145 11.49 -0.91 20.37
C VAL A 145 10.66 -1.15 19.13
N PHE A 146 10.98 -0.49 18.01
CA PHE A 146 10.30 -0.69 16.74
C PHE A 146 10.49 -2.13 16.21
N VAL A 147 11.73 -2.64 16.24
CA VAL A 147 12.04 -4.02 15.81
C VAL A 147 11.35 -5.04 16.70
N LEU A 148 11.38 -4.85 18.02
CA LEU A 148 10.66 -5.73 18.96
C LEU A 148 9.14 -5.67 18.75
N GLY A 149 8.59 -4.48 18.49
CA GLY A 149 7.18 -4.31 18.15
C GLY A 149 6.78 -5.07 16.87
N LEU A 150 7.59 -4.98 15.82
CA LEU A 150 7.38 -5.74 14.59
C LEU A 150 7.49 -7.26 14.81
N LEU A 151 8.43 -7.69 15.62
CA LEU A 151 8.65 -9.12 15.94
C LEU A 151 7.44 -9.72 16.68
N LEU A 152 6.72 -8.95 17.48
CA LEU A 152 5.46 -9.36 18.11
C LEU A 152 4.26 -9.22 17.15
N LEU A 153 4.22 -8.13 16.37
CA LEU A 153 3.09 -7.80 15.52
C LEU A 153 2.95 -8.77 14.34
N ILE A 154 4.06 -9.14 13.70
CA ILE A 154 4.05 -10.02 12.52
C ILE A 154 3.48 -11.41 12.87
N PRO A 155 3.95 -12.14 13.89
CA PRO A 155 3.38 -13.43 14.27
C PRO A 155 1.91 -13.31 14.70
N SER A 156 1.56 -12.27 15.44
CA SER A 156 0.19 -12.01 15.87
C SER A 156 -0.75 -11.78 14.68
N LEU A 157 -0.30 -11.01 13.68
CA LEU A 157 -1.05 -10.77 12.45
C LEU A 157 -1.20 -12.06 11.63
N ILE A 158 -0.13 -12.85 11.51
CA ILE A 158 -0.16 -14.15 10.82
C ILE A 158 -1.15 -15.09 11.50
N LEU A 159 -1.14 -15.16 12.85
CA LEU A 159 -2.04 -15.99 13.62
C LEU A 159 -3.49 -15.53 13.43
N LEU A 160 -3.75 -14.22 13.50
CA LEU A 160 -5.07 -13.65 13.27
C LEU A 160 -5.57 -13.95 11.85
N LEU A 161 -4.75 -13.76 10.85
CA LEU A 161 -5.10 -14.08 9.46
C LEU A 161 -5.34 -15.59 9.29
N ARG A 162 -4.54 -16.44 9.93
CA ARG A 162 -4.72 -17.89 9.89
C ARG A 162 -6.06 -18.29 10.47
N LEU A 163 -6.43 -17.78 11.63
CA LEU A 163 -7.68 -18.12 12.31
C LEU A 163 -8.90 -17.58 11.57
N PHE A 164 -8.90 -16.30 11.18
CA PHE A 164 -10.09 -15.65 10.63
C PHE A 164 -10.21 -15.72 9.10
N VAL A 165 -9.10 -15.90 8.38
CA VAL A 165 -9.10 -15.89 6.91
C VAL A 165 -8.86 -17.26 6.30
N PHE A 166 -8.01 -18.09 6.90
CA PHE A 166 -7.59 -19.35 6.31
C PHE A 166 -8.30 -20.58 6.87
N ASP A 167 -8.81 -20.51 8.10
CA ASP A 167 -9.51 -21.64 8.73
C ASP A 167 -11.03 -21.49 8.56
N LYS A 168 -11.58 -22.16 7.52
CA LYS A 168 -13.02 -22.19 7.27
C LYS A 168 -13.82 -22.84 8.40
N ALA A 169 -13.27 -23.86 9.03
CA ALA A 169 -13.95 -24.61 10.09
C ALA A 169 -14.18 -23.74 11.33
N TYR A 170 -13.24 -22.84 11.63
CA TYR A 170 -13.36 -21.89 12.74
C TYR A 170 -14.40 -20.80 12.46
N VAL A 171 -14.42 -20.29 11.23
CA VAL A 171 -15.37 -19.24 10.81
C VAL A 171 -16.80 -19.78 10.71
N GLU A 172 -16.99 -21.03 10.31
CA GLU A 172 -18.31 -21.68 10.21
C GLU A 172 -18.80 -22.27 11.54
N GLY A 173 -18.03 -22.15 12.63
CA GLY A 173 -18.41 -22.68 13.93
C GLY A 173 -18.52 -24.22 14.00
N LYS A 174 -17.96 -24.91 13.00
CA LYS A 174 -17.91 -26.35 12.93
C LYS A 174 -16.63 -26.85 13.62
N LYS A 175 -16.72 -27.00 14.94
CA LYS A 175 -15.82 -27.85 15.71
C LYS A 175 -16.59 -29.04 16.20
#